data_311eef5172484eea5fa5d2fd738d2b32
#
_entry.id   311eef5172484eea5fa5d2fd738d2b32
#
_cell.length_a   1.000
_cell.length_b   1.000
_cell.length_c   1.000
_cell.angle_alpha   90.00
_cell.angle_beta   90.00
_cell.angle_gamma   90.00
#
_symmetry.space_group_name_H-M   'P 1'
#
loop_
_entity.id
_entity.type
_entity.pdbx_description
1 polymer ?
#
loop_
_entity_poly.entity_id
_entity_poly.type
_entity_poly.pdbx_seq_one_letter_code
_entity_poly.pdbx_strand_id
1 'polypeptide(L)'
;MRVYEAEKGRYKVFLVGDRMGQLIGHRGETLDAIQQLTNYAVNTGTDKRIRVQMDAENYRARREQSLESLARKVASKVQKYRRSVTLEPMNAYERHVIHAALQDVPGVTTYSVGTEPNRRVVVSYDRAQAR
;
A
#
# COMPACT_ATOMS: atom_id res chain seq x y z
N MET A 1 -18.73 2.02 14.22
CA MET A 1 -17.29 2.15 14.43
C MET A 1 -16.87 1.28 15.60
N ARG A 2 -15.83 0.50 15.43
CA ARG A 2 -15.26 -0.34 16.49
C ARG A 2 -13.83 0.11 16.76
N VAL A 3 -13.50 0.25 18.05
CA VAL A 3 -12.18 0.71 18.47
C VAL A 3 -11.57 -0.31 19.42
N TYR A 4 -10.33 -0.70 19.15
CA TYR A 4 -9.59 -1.64 19.99
C TYR A 4 -8.23 -1.06 20.33
N GLU A 5 -7.82 -1.20 21.59
CA GLU A 5 -6.45 -0.89 22.00
C GLU A 5 -5.59 -2.13 21.76
N ALA A 6 -4.70 -2.09 20.76
CA ALA A 6 -3.83 -3.21 20.42
C ALA A 6 -2.62 -3.30 21.38
N GLU A 7 -2.04 -2.14 21.68
CA GLU A 7 -0.95 -1.97 22.64
C GLU A 7 -1.13 -0.61 23.30
N LYS A 8 -0.44 -0.35 24.39
CA LYS A 8 -0.53 0.93 25.07
C LYS A 8 -0.21 2.09 24.12
N GLY A 9 -1.18 2.96 23.91
CA GLY A 9 -1.05 4.09 22.98
C GLY A 9 -1.26 3.75 21.52
N ARG A 10 -1.62 2.51 21.18
CA ARG A 10 -1.92 2.09 19.81
C ARG A 10 -3.35 1.59 19.71
N TYR A 11 -4.10 2.16 18.80
CA TYR A 11 -5.52 1.86 18.62
C TYR A 11 -5.79 1.44 17.19
N LYS A 12 -6.64 0.44 17.02
CA LYS A 12 -7.18 0.03 15.74
C LYS A 12 -8.63 0.44 15.68
N VAL A 13 -9.00 1.17 14.62
CA VAL A 13 -10.36 1.65 14.41
C VAL A 13 -10.91 1.00 13.14
N PHE A 14 -12.04 0.31 13.29
CA PHE A 14 -12.74 -0.31 12.16
C PHE A 14 -14.01 0.47 11.87
N LEU A 15 -14.09 1.04 10.68
CA LEU A 15 -15.26 1.76 10.23
C LEU A 15 -16.24 0.75 9.67
N VAL A 16 -17.48 0.81 10.16
CA VAL A 16 -18.54 -0.14 9.78
C VAL A 16 -19.75 0.66 9.37
N GLY A 17 -20.35 0.31 8.25
CA GLY A 17 -21.54 0.98 7.75
C GLY A 17 -21.84 0.61 6.33
N ASP A 18 -22.87 1.21 5.76
CA ASP A 18 -23.23 1.06 4.37
C ASP A 18 -22.34 1.98 3.52
N ARG A 19 -22.05 1.57 2.29
CA ARG A 19 -21.31 2.39 1.31
C ARG A 19 -19.92 2.83 1.80
N MET A 20 -19.18 1.91 2.39
CA MET A 20 -17.81 2.19 2.85
C MET A 20 -16.86 2.55 1.70
N GLY A 21 -17.22 2.23 0.45
CA GLY A 21 -16.40 2.60 -0.70
C GLY A 21 -16.08 4.09 -0.79
N GLN A 22 -17.00 4.96 -0.37
CA GLN A 22 -16.76 6.40 -0.37
C GLN A 22 -15.72 6.81 0.69
N LEU A 23 -15.72 6.16 1.85
CA LEU A 23 -14.75 6.41 2.90
C LEU A 23 -13.38 5.81 2.58
N ILE A 24 -13.34 4.71 1.85
CA ILE A 24 -12.09 4.12 1.39
C ILE A 24 -11.47 4.99 0.29
N GLY A 25 -12.28 5.43 -0.68
CA GLY A 25 -11.84 6.24 -1.79
C GLY A 25 -11.03 5.45 -2.82
N HIS A 26 -10.49 6.16 -3.80
CA HIS A 26 -9.68 5.55 -4.85
C HIS A 26 -8.35 5.06 -4.25
N ARG A 27 -8.11 3.77 -4.35
CA ARG A 27 -6.89 3.12 -3.81
C ARG A 27 -6.65 3.39 -2.32
N GLY A 28 -7.72 3.60 -1.55
CA GLY A 28 -7.61 3.84 -0.12
C GLY A 28 -7.16 5.25 0.26
N GLU A 29 -7.12 6.19 -0.68
CA GLU A 29 -6.62 7.54 -0.43
C GLU A 29 -7.44 8.29 0.63
N THR A 30 -8.76 8.17 0.59
CA THR A 30 -9.64 8.82 1.56
C THR A 30 -9.44 8.22 2.95
N LEU A 31 -9.37 6.89 3.04
CA LEU A 31 -9.13 6.20 4.30
C LEU A 31 -7.78 6.62 4.91
N ASP A 32 -6.73 6.70 4.09
CA ASP A 32 -5.42 7.14 4.54
C ASP A 32 -5.44 8.59 5.02
N ALA A 33 -6.15 9.47 4.32
CA ALA A 33 -6.27 10.87 4.71
C ALA A 33 -7.00 11.02 6.05
N ILE A 34 -8.08 10.27 6.26
CA ILE A 34 -8.81 10.28 7.53
C ILE A 34 -7.91 9.78 8.65
N GLN A 35 -7.14 8.74 8.42
CA GLN A 35 -6.19 8.21 9.40
C GLN A 35 -5.14 9.26 9.78
N GLN A 36 -4.56 9.96 8.81
CA GLN A 36 -3.58 11.00 9.07
C GLN A 36 -4.17 12.16 9.88
N LEU A 37 -5.37 12.62 9.53
CA LEU A 37 -6.04 13.69 10.26
C LEU A 37 -6.37 13.27 11.69
N THR A 38 -6.81 12.04 11.88
CA THR A 38 -7.12 11.50 13.20
C THR A 38 -5.85 11.43 14.06
N ASN A 39 -4.75 10.94 13.51
CA ASN A 39 -3.48 10.87 14.24
C ASN A 39 -2.99 12.26 14.63
N TYR A 40 -3.15 13.24 13.77
CA TYR A 40 -2.80 14.62 14.09
C TYR A 40 -3.68 15.15 15.23
N ALA A 41 -5.00 14.97 15.12
CA ALA A 41 -5.95 15.52 16.07
C ALA A 41 -5.77 14.94 17.49
N VAL A 42 -5.57 13.61 17.60
CA VAL A 42 -5.42 12.98 18.92
C VAL A 42 -4.09 13.27 19.59
N ASN A 43 -3.09 13.73 18.84
CA ASN A 43 -1.76 14.05 19.39
C ASN A 43 -1.57 15.55 19.62
N THR A 44 -2.51 16.39 19.22
CA THR A 44 -2.43 17.82 19.41
C THR A 44 -2.58 18.18 20.89
N GLY A 45 -1.65 18.95 21.42
CA GLY A 45 -1.71 19.43 22.80
C GLY A 45 -1.41 18.40 23.87
N THR A 46 -0.82 17.26 23.50
CA THR A 46 -0.46 16.21 24.44
C THR A 46 0.98 15.75 24.20
N ASP A 47 1.66 15.36 25.28
CA ASP A 47 3.01 14.79 25.22
C ASP A 47 2.98 13.29 24.90
N LYS A 48 1.82 12.67 24.96
CA LYS A 48 1.66 11.24 24.69
C LYS A 48 1.52 11.02 23.19
N ARG A 49 2.28 10.08 22.66
CA ARG A 49 2.10 9.64 21.27
C ARG A 49 1.04 8.56 21.20
N ILE A 50 -0.04 8.88 20.53
CA ILE A 50 -1.12 7.96 20.25
C ILE A 50 -1.06 7.65 18.77
N ARG A 51 -1.12 6.36 18.42
CA ARG A 51 -1.15 5.92 17.03
C ARG A 51 -2.49 5.25 16.74
N VAL A 52 -3.18 5.76 15.74
CA VAL A 52 -4.47 5.24 15.29
C VAL A 52 -4.29 4.62 13.91
N GLN A 53 -4.69 3.36 13.76
CA GLN A 53 -4.78 2.70 12.47
C GLN A 53 -6.25 2.50 12.13
N MET A 54 -6.66 2.93 10.94
CA MET A 54 -8.04 2.81 10.49
C MET A 54 -8.16 1.85 9.34
N ASP A 55 -9.23 1.06 9.35
CA ASP A 55 -9.58 0.18 8.26
C ASP A 55 -11.08 0.14 8.05
N ALA A 56 -11.52 -0.25 6.87
CA ALA A 56 -12.91 -0.40 6.51
C ALA A 56 -13.05 -1.62 5.61
N GLU A 57 -13.96 -2.52 5.93
CA GLU A 57 -14.26 -3.73 5.15
C GLU A 57 -13.04 -4.59 4.84
N ASN A 58 -12.08 -4.60 5.75
CA ASN A 58 -10.81 -5.32 5.55
C ASN A 58 -10.08 -4.85 4.28
N TYR A 59 -10.20 -3.57 3.95
CA TYR A 59 -9.67 -2.99 2.72
C TYR A 59 -8.15 -3.17 2.60
N ARG A 60 -7.42 -2.93 3.69
CA ARG A 60 -5.95 -2.95 3.64
C ARG A 60 -5.41 -4.33 3.27
N ALA A 61 -5.97 -5.39 3.85
CA ALA A 61 -5.58 -6.76 3.48
C ALA A 61 -5.97 -7.11 2.05
N ARG A 62 -7.18 -6.72 1.62
CA ARG A 62 -7.63 -6.93 0.24
C ARG A 62 -6.76 -6.18 -0.78
N ARG A 63 -6.37 -4.95 -0.45
CA ARG A 63 -5.51 -4.13 -1.30
C ARG A 63 -4.12 -4.77 -1.44
N GLU A 64 -3.55 -5.26 -0.34
CA GLU A 64 -2.26 -5.93 -0.35
C GLU A 64 -2.28 -7.17 -1.24
N GLN A 65 -3.33 -8.00 -1.12
CA GLN A 65 -3.49 -9.17 -1.98
C GLN A 65 -3.64 -8.78 -3.45
N SER A 66 -4.39 -7.72 -3.74
CA SER A 66 -4.54 -7.21 -5.11
C SER A 66 -3.20 -6.75 -5.68
N LEU A 67 -2.38 -6.08 -4.89
CA LEU A 67 -1.06 -5.62 -5.31
C LEU A 67 -0.11 -6.78 -5.57
N GLU A 68 -0.13 -7.81 -4.72
CA GLU A 68 0.68 -9.00 -4.92
C GLU A 68 0.28 -9.72 -6.20
N SER A 69 -1.01 -9.85 -6.47
CA SER A 69 -1.52 -10.46 -7.71
C SER A 69 -1.13 -9.65 -8.93
N LEU A 70 -1.25 -8.33 -8.86
CA LEU A 70 -0.83 -7.42 -9.93
C LEU A 70 0.67 -7.57 -10.20
N ALA A 71 1.47 -7.59 -9.14
CA ALA A 71 2.92 -7.74 -9.26
C ALA A 71 3.29 -9.01 -10.01
N ARG A 72 2.69 -10.15 -9.63
CA ARG A 72 2.96 -11.44 -10.29
C ARG A 72 2.55 -11.44 -11.76
N LYS A 73 1.39 -10.86 -12.08
CA LYS A 73 0.93 -10.75 -13.48
C LYS A 73 1.88 -9.90 -14.33
N VAL A 74 2.29 -8.76 -13.78
CA VAL A 74 3.21 -7.86 -14.49
C VAL A 74 4.59 -8.52 -14.64
N ALA A 75 5.08 -9.20 -13.59
CA ALA A 75 6.36 -9.90 -13.66
C ALA A 75 6.35 -10.98 -14.76
N SER A 76 5.26 -11.72 -14.90
CA SER A 76 5.12 -12.72 -15.96
C SER A 76 5.23 -12.09 -17.35
N LYS A 77 4.60 -10.94 -17.54
CA LYS A 77 4.67 -10.21 -18.81
C LYS A 77 6.08 -9.69 -19.09
N VAL A 78 6.74 -9.15 -18.05
CA VAL A 78 8.11 -8.66 -18.18
C VAL A 78 9.06 -9.79 -18.56
N GLN A 79 8.93 -10.95 -17.90
CA GLN A 79 9.74 -12.14 -18.23
C GLN A 79 9.51 -12.60 -19.68
N LYS A 80 8.24 -12.64 -20.09
CA LYS A 80 7.85 -13.15 -21.41
C LYS A 80 8.27 -12.22 -22.54
N TYR A 81 7.99 -10.94 -22.39
CA TYR A 81 8.20 -9.95 -23.47
C TYR A 81 9.47 -9.14 -23.30
N ARG A 82 10.18 -9.28 -22.17
CA ARG A 82 11.43 -8.58 -21.88
C ARG A 82 11.30 -7.06 -21.99
N ARG A 83 10.15 -6.53 -21.54
CA ARG A 83 9.85 -5.11 -21.55
C ARG A 83 9.53 -4.62 -20.16
N SER A 84 9.97 -3.41 -19.84
CA SER A 84 9.62 -2.78 -18.58
C SER A 84 8.16 -2.35 -18.56
N VAL A 85 7.53 -2.46 -17.40
CA VAL A 85 6.17 -1.99 -17.17
C VAL A 85 6.21 -1.00 -16.00
N THR A 86 5.61 0.17 -16.19
CA THR A 86 5.48 1.18 -15.15
C THR A 86 4.08 1.10 -14.56
N LEU A 87 4.00 0.91 -13.25
CA LEU A 87 2.72 0.81 -12.56
C LEU A 87 2.17 2.20 -12.24
N GLU A 88 0.91 2.25 -11.80
CA GLU A 88 0.28 3.49 -11.37
C GLU A 88 0.95 4.02 -10.09
N PRO A 89 0.84 5.33 -9.81
CA PRO A 89 1.37 5.88 -8.57
C PRO A 89 0.79 5.18 -7.33
N MET A 90 1.63 4.98 -6.33
CA MET A 90 1.28 4.30 -5.09
C MET A 90 2.00 4.95 -3.92
N ASN A 91 1.47 4.79 -2.72
CA ASN A 91 2.19 5.22 -1.53
C ASN A 91 3.39 4.31 -1.23
N ALA A 92 4.23 4.71 -0.29
CA ALA A 92 5.47 4.01 0.01
C ALA A 92 5.24 2.56 0.47
N TYR A 93 4.22 2.32 1.27
CA TYR A 93 3.89 0.97 1.73
C TYR A 93 3.48 0.07 0.57
N GLU A 94 2.63 0.57 -0.32
CA GLU A 94 2.17 -0.20 -1.48
C GLU A 94 3.33 -0.52 -2.42
N ARG A 95 4.23 0.42 -2.65
CA ARG A 95 5.42 0.18 -3.45
C ARG A 95 6.29 -0.91 -2.82
N HIS A 96 6.41 -0.90 -1.49
CA HIS A 96 7.14 -1.94 -0.76
C HIS A 96 6.52 -3.32 -0.96
N VAL A 97 5.19 -3.42 -0.96
CA VAL A 97 4.49 -4.69 -1.22
C VAL A 97 4.88 -5.25 -2.59
N ILE A 98 4.93 -4.40 -3.61
CA ILE A 98 5.34 -4.82 -4.96
C ILE A 98 6.81 -5.29 -4.97
N HIS A 99 7.71 -4.51 -4.39
CA HIS A 99 9.14 -4.89 -4.32
C HIS A 99 9.35 -6.23 -3.61
N ALA A 100 8.68 -6.41 -2.47
CA ALA A 100 8.79 -7.64 -1.69
C ALA A 100 8.24 -8.86 -2.45
N ALA A 101 7.11 -8.69 -3.13
CA ALA A 101 6.48 -9.77 -3.90
C ALA A 101 7.37 -10.25 -5.06
N LEU A 102 8.19 -9.37 -5.62
CA LEU A 102 9.01 -9.68 -6.80
C LEU A 102 10.50 -9.87 -6.50
N GLN A 103 10.88 -9.81 -5.25
CA GLN A 103 12.29 -9.90 -4.83
C GLN A 103 12.98 -11.16 -5.34
N ASP A 104 12.29 -12.30 -5.33
CA ASP A 104 12.84 -13.60 -5.68
C ASP A 104 12.41 -14.09 -7.07
N VAL A 105 11.83 -13.22 -7.89
CA VAL A 105 11.37 -13.62 -9.23
C VAL A 105 12.55 -13.49 -10.21
N PRO A 106 12.93 -14.61 -10.87
CA PRO A 106 14.04 -14.58 -11.82
C PRO A 106 13.78 -13.66 -13.01
N GLY A 107 14.79 -12.92 -13.42
CA GLY A 107 14.72 -12.06 -14.59
C GLY A 107 13.98 -10.75 -14.39
N VAL A 108 13.59 -10.44 -13.17
CA VAL A 108 12.80 -9.25 -12.85
C VAL A 108 13.51 -8.44 -11.79
N THR A 109 13.59 -7.14 -12.01
CA THR A 109 14.03 -6.18 -11.00
C THR A 109 13.01 -5.07 -10.87
N THR A 110 12.95 -4.44 -9.71
CA THR A 110 11.99 -3.37 -9.42
C THR A 110 12.69 -2.17 -8.84
N TYR A 111 12.22 -0.98 -9.22
CA TYR A 111 12.69 0.27 -8.64
C TYR A 111 11.58 1.30 -8.69
N SER A 112 11.67 2.32 -7.84
CA SER A 112 10.70 3.40 -7.79
C SER A 112 11.20 4.62 -8.53
N VAL A 113 10.31 5.32 -9.24
CA VAL A 113 10.61 6.55 -9.97
C VAL A 113 9.58 7.62 -9.64
N GLY A 114 9.94 8.88 -9.86
CA GLY A 114 9.06 10.01 -9.64
C GLY A 114 9.14 10.55 -8.22
N THR A 115 8.38 11.59 -7.97
CA THR A 115 8.30 12.25 -6.66
C THR A 115 6.90 12.12 -6.10
N GLU A 116 6.79 12.05 -4.77
CA GLU A 116 5.48 12.01 -4.12
C GLU A 116 4.64 13.23 -4.55
N PRO A 117 3.32 13.13 -4.76
CA PRO A 117 2.51 11.92 -4.58
C PRO A 117 2.41 11.02 -5.82
N ASN A 118 3.23 11.26 -6.85
CA ASN A 118 3.16 10.55 -8.13
C ASN A 118 4.25 9.50 -8.29
N ARG A 119 4.86 9.08 -7.19
CA ARG A 119 5.92 8.07 -7.23
C ARG A 119 5.35 6.69 -7.52
N ARG A 120 6.02 5.95 -8.40
CA ARG A 120 5.53 4.67 -8.92
C ARG A 120 6.65 3.65 -9.04
N VAL A 121 6.26 2.38 -9.18
CA VAL A 121 7.20 1.27 -9.36
C VAL A 121 7.34 0.96 -10.85
N VAL A 122 8.57 0.74 -11.27
CA VAL A 122 8.89 0.17 -12.58
C VAL A 122 9.32 -1.28 -12.36
N VAL A 123 8.69 -2.20 -13.09
CA VAL A 123 9.08 -3.61 -13.13
C VAL A 123 9.83 -3.83 -14.43
N SER A 124 11.10 -4.18 -14.31
CA SER A 124 12.00 -4.22 -15.46
C SER A 124 12.62 -5.61 -15.63
N TYR A 125 12.91 -5.96 -16.88
CA TYR A 125 13.62 -7.20 -17.17
C TYR A 125 15.11 -7.02 -16.85
N ASP A 126 15.66 -7.96 -16.11
CA ASP A 126 17.08 -7.99 -15.80
C ASP A 126 17.67 -9.33 -16.23
N ARG A 127 18.42 -9.29 -17.31
CA ARG A 127 19.06 -10.49 -17.88
C ARG A 127 20.01 -11.17 -16.88
N ALA A 128 20.67 -10.40 -16.03
CA ALA A 128 21.61 -10.94 -15.05
C ALA A 128 20.92 -11.80 -13.99
N GLN A 129 19.64 -11.56 -13.75
CA GLN A 129 18.84 -12.30 -12.77
C GLN A 129 17.93 -13.37 -13.39
N ALA A 130 18.02 -13.58 -14.69
CA ALA A 130 17.14 -14.48 -15.42
C ALA A 130 17.50 -15.97 -15.27
N ARG A 131 18.35 -16.35 -14.34
CA ARG A 131 18.78 -17.73 -14.12
C ARG A 131 17.87 -18.49 -13.17
#